data_e0ba952558c8986e3d03d224e9297f8a
#
_entry.id   e0ba952558c8986e3d03d224e9297f8a
#
_cell.length_a   1.000
_cell.length_b   1.000
_cell.length_c   1.000
_cell.angle_alpha   90.00
_cell.angle_beta   90.00
_cell.angle_gamma   90.00
#
_symmetry.space_group_name_H-M   'P 1'
#
loop_
_entity.id
_entity.type
_entity.pdbx_description
1 polymer ?
#
loop_
_entity_poly.entity_id
_entity_poly.type
_entity_poly.pdbx_seq_one_letter_code
_entity_poly.pdbx_strand_id
1 'polypeptide(L)'
;MKNNNIDYSDYYARGGKIDKSIPLKIRKEIYDSEGERRIDERAIEVLTEYAENLPQTKELNTSKKTGDYYPERKKLHEKIMDTFKEDLICIQNDEPIAILMGGSPASGKSTFLRKYAPYLLKEEILKVDADEIRAKLPEYKGWNATQTHQETKDIVNTLLSDRTIGIPCKYDIIYDGTMNSTKSYYPLIALLKKLGYKVFIVYIDKVDEEVVKKRALERYKKSGRFVPMAVIDDFFTRGKSALNELKDKADGYMVVDGSGGDYKVIERGGMRLPKRRAYSKLGVPIVELEKQSKMESGGITQNSTPDYLQMFLGK
;
A
#
# COMPACT_ATOMS: atom_id res chain seq x y z
N MET A 1 -21.81 8.40 8.89
CA MET A 1 -20.37 8.09 8.79
C MET A 1 -20.24 6.60 8.63
N LYS A 2 -20.09 6.11 7.39
CA LYS A 2 -19.79 4.70 7.15
C LYS A 2 -18.32 4.50 7.51
N ASN A 3 -18.04 3.67 8.50
CA ASN A 3 -16.69 3.22 8.81
C ASN A 3 -16.14 2.51 7.56
N ASN A 4 -15.26 3.19 6.80
CA ASN A 4 -14.49 2.58 5.72
C ASN A 4 -13.35 1.71 6.29
N ASN A 5 -13.67 0.85 7.25
CA ASN A 5 -12.90 -0.34 7.51
C ASN A 5 -13.23 -1.30 6.37
N ILE A 6 -12.52 -1.18 5.25
CA ILE A 6 -12.52 -2.24 4.25
C ILE A 6 -11.91 -3.44 4.95
N ASP A 7 -12.79 -4.34 5.39
CA ASP A 7 -12.38 -5.64 5.91
C ASP A 7 -11.92 -6.47 4.71
N TYR A 8 -10.60 -6.47 4.49
CA TYR A 8 -9.97 -7.25 3.41
C TYR A 8 -10.19 -8.75 3.55
N SER A 9 -10.71 -9.24 4.69
CA SER A 9 -11.00 -10.66 4.88
C SER A 9 -11.97 -11.19 3.82
N ASP A 10 -12.97 -10.40 3.39
CA ASP A 10 -13.92 -10.77 2.34
C ASP A 10 -13.28 -10.85 0.95
N TYR A 11 -12.26 -10.05 0.66
CA TYR A 11 -11.52 -10.12 -0.61
C TYR A 11 -10.61 -11.34 -0.68
N TYR A 12 -10.04 -11.77 0.45
CA TYR A 12 -9.14 -12.92 0.52
C TYR A 12 -9.87 -14.23 0.74
N ALA A 13 -11.13 -14.21 1.19
CA ALA A 13 -11.94 -15.40 1.48
C ALA A 13 -12.80 -15.89 0.29
N ARG A 14 -12.58 -15.41 -0.93
CA ARG A 14 -13.40 -15.77 -2.11
C ARG A 14 -13.40 -17.27 -2.46
N GLY A 15 -12.57 -18.09 -1.82
CA GLY A 15 -12.47 -19.54 -2.04
C GLY A 15 -13.20 -20.42 -1.02
N GLY A 16 -13.86 -19.86 -0.01
CA GLY A 16 -14.32 -20.63 1.14
C GLY A 16 -13.13 -21.16 1.97
N LYS A 17 -13.39 -22.08 2.94
CA LYS A 17 -12.30 -22.70 3.72
C LYS A 17 -11.27 -23.38 2.83
N ILE A 18 -11.72 -24.11 1.78
CA ILE A 18 -10.86 -24.82 0.83
C ILE A 18 -11.05 -24.25 -0.57
N ASP A 19 -9.97 -23.76 -1.19
CA ASP A 19 -10.00 -23.30 -2.58
C ASP A 19 -10.03 -24.51 -3.54
N LYS A 20 -11.21 -24.75 -4.12
CA LYS A 20 -11.44 -25.87 -5.05
C LYS A 20 -10.75 -25.69 -6.41
N SER A 21 -10.25 -24.49 -6.75
CA SER A 21 -9.48 -24.26 -7.98
C SER A 21 -8.08 -24.88 -7.93
N ILE A 22 -7.56 -25.15 -6.72
CA ILE A 22 -6.30 -25.86 -6.52
C ILE A 22 -6.50 -27.36 -6.77
N PRO A 23 -5.61 -28.03 -7.53
CA PRO A 23 -5.70 -29.46 -7.78
C PRO A 23 -5.76 -30.29 -6.49
N LEU A 24 -6.52 -31.38 -6.49
CA LEU A 24 -6.73 -32.23 -5.31
C LEU A 24 -5.41 -32.70 -4.67
N LYS A 25 -4.41 -33.04 -5.49
CA LYS A 25 -3.08 -33.46 -5.01
C LYS A 25 -2.44 -32.37 -4.14
N ILE A 26 -2.46 -31.12 -4.60
CA ILE A 26 -1.90 -29.98 -3.87
C ILE A 26 -2.73 -29.69 -2.62
N ARG A 27 -4.08 -29.70 -2.74
CA ARG A 27 -4.98 -29.45 -1.60
C ARG A 27 -4.72 -30.36 -0.43
N LYS A 28 -4.43 -31.66 -0.67
CA LYS A 28 -4.12 -32.63 0.39
C LYS A 28 -2.85 -32.30 1.17
N GLU A 29 -1.92 -31.55 0.56
CA GLU A 29 -0.67 -31.14 1.20
C GLU A 29 -0.83 -29.82 1.99
N ILE A 30 -1.68 -28.90 1.51
CA ILE A 30 -1.77 -27.54 2.05
C ILE A 30 -2.98 -27.29 2.97
N TYR A 31 -3.91 -28.26 3.06
CA TYR A 31 -5.04 -28.25 4.00
C TYR A 31 -5.00 -29.48 4.89
N ASP A 32 -5.43 -29.33 6.13
CA ASP A 32 -5.62 -30.47 7.06
C ASP A 32 -6.97 -31.16 6.85
N SER A 33 -7.25 -32.16 7.69
CA SER A 33 -8.49 -32.94 7.66
C SER A 33 -9.76 -32.13 7.94
N GLU A 34 -9.60 -30.98 8.62
CA GLU A 34 -10.69 -30.05 8.97
C GLU A 34 -10.88 -28.96 7.89
N GLY A 35 -10.01 -28.95 6.88
CA GLY A 35 -10.00 -27.96 5.80
C GLY A 35 -9.36 -26.65 6.18
N GLU A 36 -8.59 -26.60 7.27
CA GLU A 36 -7.83 -25.44 7.66
C GLU A 36 -6.47 -25.39 6.93
N ARG A 37 -5.95 -24.18 6.67
CA ARG A 37 -4.68 -24.00 5.97
C ARG A 37 -3.51 -24.43 6.85
N ARG A 38 -2.68 -25.32 6.34
CA ARG A 38 -1.43 -25.74 6.96
C ARG A 38 -0.35 -24.68 6.74
N ILE A 39 0.48 -24.47 7.77
CA ILE A 39 1.59 -23.51 7.75
C ILE A 39 2.93 -24.18 8.10
N ASP A 40 2.98 -25.49 8.09
CA ASP A 40 4.24 -26.25 8.20
C ASP A 40 5.09 -26.10 6.92
N GLU A 41 6.37 -26.36 7.06
CA GLU A 41 7.35 -26.17 6.00
C GLU A 41 6.96 -26.86 4.68
N ARG A 42 6.52 -28.12 4.76
CA ARG A 42 6.12 -28.89 3.58
C ARG A 42 4.93 -28.29 2.86
N ALA A 43 3.92 -27.84 3.59
CA ALA A 43 2.74 -27.22 3.01
C ALA A 43 3.10 -25.90 2.32
N ILE A 44 4.00 -25.12 2.92
CA ILE A 44 4.47 -23.84 2.38
C ILE A 44 5.33 -24.05 1.12
N GLU A 45 6.22 -25.03 1.10
CA GLU A 45 6.99 -25.40 -0.10
C GLU A 45 6.08 -25.78 -1.26
N VAL A 46 5.15 -26.70 -1.04
CA VAL A 46 4.20 -27.17 -2.06
C VAL A 46 3.36 -26.03 -2.62
N LEU A 47 2.88 -25.13 -1.74
CA LEU A 47 2.10 -23.97 -2.17
C LEU A 47 2.95 -22.97 -2.97
N THR A 48 4.18 -22.72 -2.54
CA THR A 48 5.13 -21.83 -3.22
C THR A 48 5.42 -22.37 -4.62
N GLU A 49 5.84 -23.62 -4.73
CA GLU A 49 6.12 -24.28 -6.01
C GLU A 49 4.91 -24.24 -6.95
N TYR A 50 3.73 -24.55 -6.43
CA TYR A 50 2.51 -24.49 -7.23
C TYR A 50 2.20 -23.07 -7.73
N ALA A 51 2.30 -22.06 -6.86
CA ALA A 51 2.01 -20.68 -7.21
C ALA A 51 3.01 -20.09 -8.23
N GLU A 52 4.30 -20.47 -8.13
CA GLU A 52 5.36 -20.01 -9.02
C GLU A 52 5.26 -20.62 -10.43
N ASN A 53 4.74 -21.84 -10.54
CA ASN A 53 4.55 -22.52 -11.81
C ASN A 53 3.27 -22.10 -12.57
N LEU A 54 2.43 -21.23 -11.99
CA LEU A 54 1.26 -20.72 -12.70
C LEU A 54 1.65 -19.65 -13.73
N PRO A 55 1.01 -19.65 -14.91
CA PRO A 55 1.23 -18.60 -15.90
C PRO A 55 0.81 -17.25 -15.36
N GLN A 56 1.57 -16.21 -15.70
CA GLN A 56 1.27 -14.84 -15.27
C GLN A 56 -0.03 -14.33 -15.90
N THR A 57 -0.88 -13.65 -15.12
CA THR A 57 -2.13 -13.07 -15.65
C THR A 57 -1.87 -12.07 -16.77
N LYS A 58 -0.74 -11.34 -16.70
CA LYS A 58 -0.29 -10.47 -17.80
C LYS A 58 -0.11 -11.26 -19.10
N GLU A 59 0.58 -12.39 -19.07
CA GLU A 59 0.83 -13.22 -20.26
C GLU A 59 -0.46 -13.79 -20.85
N LEU A 60 -1.40 -14.16 -19.97
CA LEU A 60 -2.69 -14.70 -20.39
C LEU A 60 -3.62 -13.64 -21.02
N ASN A 61 -3.41 -12.36 -20.67
CA ASN A 61 -4.30 -11.26 -21.06
C ASN A 61 -3.66 -10.25 -22.01
N THR A 62 -2.48 -10.57 -22.56
CA THR A 62 -1.79 -9.74 -23.56
C THR A 62 -1.66 -10.45 -24.89
N SER A 63 -1.63 -9.67 -25.96
CA SER A 63 -1.35 -10.16 -27.31
C SER A 63 0.13 -10.55 -27.42
N LYS A 64 0.41 -11.79 -27.80
CA LYS A 64 1.79 -12.25 -28.08
C LYS A 64 2.48 -11.44 -29.17
N LYS A 65 1.72 -10.80 -30.07
CA LYS A 65 2.25 -10.02 -31.20
C LYS A 65 2.66 -8.60 -30.80
N THR A 66 1.87 -7.94 -29.94
CA THR A 66 2.09 -6.52 -29.60
C THR A 66 2.52 -6.33 -28.14
N GLY A 67 2.31 -7.30 -27.27
CA GLY A 67 2.51 -7.16 -25.83
C GLY A 67 1.41 -6.34 -25.12
N ASP A 68 0.44 -5.81 -25.87
CA ASP A 68 -0.66 -5.04 -25.31
C ASP A 68 -1.70 -5.92 -24.65
N TYR A 69 -2.30 -5.42 -23.59
CA TYR A 69 -3.50 -6.04 -23.00
C TYR A 69 -4.66 -6.06 -23.99
N TYR A 70 -5.43 -7.14 -23.99
CA TYR A 70 -6.67 -7.22 -24.77
C TYR A 70 -7.67 -6.13 -24.35
N PRO A 71 -8.56 -5.66 -25.27
CA PRO A 71 -9.46 -4.54 -24.98
C PRO A 71 -10.29 -4.71 -23.71
N GLU A 72 -10.83 -5.92 -23.48
CA GLU A 72 -11.65 -6.20 -22.28
C GLU A 72 -10.79 -6.13 -20.99
N ARG A 73 -9.51 -6.53 -21.07
CA ARG A 73 -8.61 -6.41 -19.92
C ARG A 73 -8.23 -4.96 -19.65
N LYS A 74 -8.03 -4.14 -20.67
CA LYS A 74 -7.83 -2.68 -20.52
C LYS A 74 -9.03 -2.03 -19.83
N LYS A 75 -10.27 -2.36 -20.22
CA LYS A 75 -11.49 -1.90 -19.53
C LYS A 75 -11.56 -2.33 -18.07
N LEU A 76 -11.12 -3.57 -17.74
CA LEU A 76 -11.02 -4.00 -16.35
C LEU A 76 -10.01 -3.15 -15.56
N HIS A 77 -8.83 -2.87 -16.14
CA HIS A 77 -7.84 -2.00 -15.51
C HIS A 77 -8.39 -0.60 -15.26
N GLU A 78 -9.06 0.00 -16.25
CA GLU A 78 -9.73 1.31 -16.10
C GLU A 78 -10.73 1.27 -14.94
N LYS A 79 -11.61 0.27 -14.92
CA LYS A 79 -12.57 0.10 -13.84
C LYS A 79 -11.92 -0.06 -12.48
N ILE A 80 -10.82 -0.83 -12.39
CA ILE A 80 -10.06 -0.96 -11.14
C ILE A 80 -9.49 0.40 -10.73
N MET A 81 -8.81 1.10 -11.63
CA MET A 81 -8.22 2.41 -11.33
C MET A 81 -9.26 3.45 -10.93
N ASP A 82 -10.44 3.44 -11.53
CA ASP A 82 -11.52 4.35 -11.18
C ASP A 82 -11.99 4.17 -9.75
N THR A 83 -12.01 2.94 -9.22
CA THR A 83 -12.35 2.71 -7.79
C THR A 83 -11.38 3.35 -6.81
N PHE A 84 -10.16 3.69 -7.22
CA PHE A 84 -9.17 4.41 -6.38
C PHE A 84 -9.32 5.93 -6.48
N LYS A 85 -10.08 6.41 -7.46
CA LYS A 85 -10.33 7.84 -7.73
C LYS A 85 -11.75 8.28 -7.42
N GLU A 86 -12.67 7.34 -7.18
CA GLU A 86 -14.11 7.60 -7.07
C GLU A 86 -14.46 8.66 -6.01
N ASP A 87 -13.76 8.63 -4.87
CA ASP A 87 -13.98 9.57 -3.77
C ASP A 87 -13.03 10.79 -3.81
N LEU A 88 -12.15 10.86 -4.82
CA LEU A 88 -11.18 11.95 -4.91
C LEU A 88 -11.82 13.19 -5.53
N ILE A 89 -11.67 14.30 -4.82
CA ILE A 89 -12.06 15.62 -5.33
C ILE A 89 -10.86 16.20 -6.08
N CYS A 90 -11.07 16.57 -7.35
CA CYS A 90 -10.06 17.26 -8.13
C CYS A 90 -9.82 18.66 -7.55
N ILE A 91 -8.77 18.81 -6.78
CA ILE A 91 -8.35 20.08 -6.20
C ILE A 91 -7.08 20.54 -6.90
N GLN A 92 -7.00 21.80 -7.26
CA GLN A 92 -5.75 22.40 -7.68
C GLN A 92 -4.89 22.56 -6.42
N ASN A 93 -3.95 21.62 -6.24
CA ASN A 93 -3.05 21.59 -5.10
C ASN A 93 -1.69 22.15 -5.53
N ASP A 94 -1.32 23.30 -5.03
CA ASP A 94 -0.06 23.98 -5.39
C ASP A 94 1.16 23.36 -4.70
N GLU A 95 0.96 22.65 -3.60
CA GLU A 95 2.01 21.96 -2.84
C GLU A 95 1.63 20.48 -2.56
N PRO A 96 1.46 19.66 -3.60
CA PRO A 96 1.07 18.26 -3.42
C PRO A 96 2.18 17.47 -2.71
N ILE A 97 1.78 16.55 -1.85
CA ILE A 97 2.71 15.65 -1.17
C ILE A 97 2.55 14.21 -1.64
N ALA A 98 3.66 13.50 -1.71
CA ALA A 98 3.68 12.07 -1.96
C ALA A 98 4.41 11.37 -0.82
N ILE A 99 3.74 10.46 -0.14
CA ILE A 99 4.31 9.64 0.93
C ILE A 99 4.55 8.24 0.38
N LEU A 100 5.82 7.86 0.31
CA LEU A 100 6.25 6.54 -0.12
C LEU A 100 6.52 5.69 1.13
N MET A 101 5.65 4.71 1.38
CA MET A 101 5.82 3.77 2.48
C MET A 101 6.84 2.70 2.09
N GLY A 102 7.71 2.34 3.02
CA GLY A 102 8.66 1.24 2.89
C GLY A 102 8.65 0.33 4.12
N GLY A 103 9.20 -0.86 3.97
CA GLY A 103 9.28 -1.87 5.02
C GLY A 103 8.80 -3.23 4.56
N SER A 104 9.22 -4.30 5.24
CA SER A 104 8.93 -5.67 4.83
C SER A 104 7.43 -5.95 4.72
N PRO A 105 7.03 -6.95 3.93
CA PRO A 105 5.70 -7.52 4.06
C PRO A 105 5.42 -7.87 5.53
N ALA A 106 4.21 -7.62 6.02
CA ALA A 106 3.81 -7.87 7.42
C ALA A 106 4.60 -7.09 8.52
N SER A 107 5.41 -6.07 8.16
CA SER A 107 6.11 -5.21 9.15
C SER A 107 5.20 -4.29 9.95
N GLY A 108 3.93 -4.15 9.55
CA GLY A 108 2.97 -3.28 10.25
C GLY A 108 2.78 -1.90 9.65
N LYS A 109 3.16 -1.64 8.38
CA LYS A 109 2.95 -0.35 7.67
C LYS A 109 1.52 0.17 7.78
N SER A 110 0.55 -0.65 7.40
CA SER A 110 -0.87 -0.26 7.45
C SER A 110 -1.37 -0.05 8.89
N THR A 111 -0.81 -0.76 9.88
CA THR A 111 -1.10 -0.54 11.31
C THR A 111 -0.53 0.81 11.76
N PHE A 112 0.69 1.12 11.35
CA PHE A 112 1.31 2.42 11.61
C PHE A 112 0.45 3.56 11.05
N LEU A 113 0.04 3.50 9.79
CA LEU A 113 -0.82 4.52 9.18
C LEU A 113 -2.13 4.70 9.95
N ARG A 114 -2.82 3.62 10.30
CA ARG A 114 -4.08 3.70 11.07
C ARG A 114 -3.91 4.28 12.46
N LYS A 115 -2.83 3.93 13.16
CA LYS A 115 -2.61 4.34 14.56
C LYS A 115 -2.05 5.76 14.66
N TYR A 116 -1.09 6.13 13.80
CA TYR A 116 -0.28 7.33 13.96
C TYR A 116 -0.53 8.39 12.88
N ALA A 117 -1.14 8.02 11.77
CA ALA A 117 -1.43 8.93 10.68
C ALA A 117 -2.83 8.74 10.09
N PRO A 118 -3.90 8.62 10.93
CA PRO A 118 -5.26 8.38 10.43
C PRO A 118 -5.75 9.51 9.51
N TYR A 119 -5.21 10.72 9.63
CA TYR A 119 -5.51 11.84 8.77
C TYR A 119 -5.00 11.64 7.33
N LEU A 120 -3.98 10.78 7.13
CA LEU A 120 -3.49 10.38 5.81
C LEU A 120 -4.37 9.30 5.14
N LEU A 121 -5.39 8.81 5.81
CA LEU A 121 -6.33 7.81 5.27
C LEU A 121 -7.69 8.44 4.93
N LYS A 122 -7.75 9.76 4.81
CA LYS A 122 -8.98 10.48 4.42
C LYS A 122 -9.23 10.38 2.92
N GLU A 123 -10.49 10.61 2.52
CA GLU A 123 -11.02 10.47 1.16
C GLU A 123 -10.33 11.34 0.07
N GLU A 124 -9.52 12.33 0.48
CA GLU A 124 -8.88 13.30 -0.43
C GLU A 124 -7.45 12.87 -0.86
N ILE A 125 -7.01 11.67 -0.50
CA ILE A 125 -5.67 11.17 -0.80
C ILE A 125 -5.77 9.99 -1.74
N LEU A 126 -4.99 10.02 -2.82
CA LEU A 126 -4.81 8.87 -3.70
C LEU A 126 -3.95 7.84 -2.96
N LYS A 127 -4.60 6.84 -2.38
CA LYS A 127 -3.91 5.72 -1.77
C LYS A 127 -3.67 4.62 -2.81
N VAL A 128 -2.42 4.38 -3.16
CA VAL A 128 -2.02 3.31 -4.07
C VAL A 128 -1.41 2.17 -3.27
N ASP A 129 -2.15 1.07 -3.18
CA ASP A 129 -1.76 -0.17 -2.51
C ASP A 129 -1.83 -1.32 -3.51
N ALA A 130 -0.67 -1.93 -3.79
CA ALA A 130 -0.58 -3.03 -4.75
C ALA A 130 -1.44 -4.25 -4.35
N ASP A 131 -1.63 -4.48 -3.06
CA ASP A 131 -2.45 -5.60 -2.57
C ASP A 131 -3.95 -5.31 -2.75
N GLU A 132 -4.38 -4.06 -2.56
CA GLU A 132 -5.75 -3.64 -2.84
C GLU A 132 -6.07 -3.74 -4.34
N ILE A 133 -5.15 -3.31 -5.19
CA ILE A 133 -5.28 -3.43 -6.65
C ILE A 133 -5.37 -4.91 -7.05
N ARG A 134 -4.45 -5.74 -6.54
CA ARG A 134 -4.41 -7.18 -6.79
C ARG A 134 -5.72 -7.87 -6.40
N ALA A 135 -6.29 -7.49 -5.26
CA ALA A 135 -7.54 -8.07 -4.77
C ALA A 135 -8.73 -7.83 -5.71
N LYS A 136 -8.66 -6.85 -6.61
CA LYS A 136 -9.69 -6.57 -7.62
C LYS A 136 -9.53 -7.38 -8.91
N LEU A 137 -8.39 -8.04 -9.11
CA LEU A 137 -8.19 -8.96 -10.24
C LEU A 137 -8.99 -10.24 -10.03
N PRO A 138 -9.80 -10.70 -11.00
CA PRO A 138 -10.70 -11.85 -10.82
C PRO A 138 -9.97 -13.18 -10.58
N GLU A 139 -8.72 -13.28 -11.04
CA GLU A 139 -7.88 -14.47 -10.86
C GLU A 139 -7.24 -14.54 -9.47
N TYR A 140 -7.19 -13.44 -8.75
CA TYR A 140 -6.53 -13.42 -7.43
C TYR A 140 -7.33 -14.17 -6.37
N LYS A 141 -6.65 -15.09 -5.67
CA LYS A 141 -7.22 -15.98 -4.66
C LYS A 141 -6.54 -15.85 -3.28
N GLY A 142 -5.71 -14.83 -3.10
CA GLY A 142 -4.95 -14.62 -1.87
C GLY A 142 -3.60 -15.32 -1.89
N TRP A 143 -3.55 -16.60 -2.27
CA TRP A 143 -2.33 -17.40 -2.28
C TRP A 143 -1.48 -17.25 -3.55
N ASN A 144 -2.05 -16.79 -4.65
CA ASN A 144 -1.40 -16.71 -5.96
C ASN A 144 -0.90 -15.30 -6.32
N ALA A 145 -0.34 -14.58 -5.35
CA ALA A 145 0.16 -13.23 -5.56
C ALA A 145 1.24 -13.14 -6.65
N THR A 146 2.07 -14.17 -6.79
CA THR A 146 3.10 -14.27 -7.82
C THR A 146 2.48 -14.24 -9.22
N GLN A 147 1.40 -14.97 -9.45
CA GLN A 147 0.69 -15.05 -10.74
C GLN A 147 0.17 -13.67 -11.20
N THR A 148 -0.27 -12.82 -10.29
CA THR A 148 -0.87 -11.52 -10.59
C THR A 148 0.11 -10.35 -10.50
N HIS A 149 1.38 -10.62 -10.15
CA HIS A 149 2.35 -9.60 -9.77
C HIS A 149 2.63 -8.58 -10.87
N GLN A 150 2.94 -9.05 -12.07
CA GLN A 150 3.33 -8.16 -13.18
C GLN A 150 2.17 -7.26 -13.62
N GLU A 151 0.97 -7.82 -13.71
CA GLU A 151 -0.22 -7.05 -14.06
C GLU A 151 -0.59 -6.03 -12.99
N THR A 152 -0.53 -6.42 -11.71
CA THR A 152 -0.71 -5.47 -10.60
C THR A 152 0.26 -4.30 -10.69
N LYS A 153 1.53 -4.59 -11.01
CA LYS A 153 2.57 -3.56 -11.18
C LYS A 153 2.26 -2.61 -12.33
N ASP A 154 1.72 -3.11 -13.44
CA ASP A 154 1.34 -2.27 -14.58
C ASP A 154 0.20 -1.30 -14.20
N ILE A 155 -0.80 -1.76 -13.43
CA ILE A 155 -1.88 -0.92 -12.92
C ILE A 155 -1.34 0.14 -11.94
N VAL A 156 -0.47 -0.25 -11.00
CA VAL A 156 0.21 0.69 -10.07
C VAL A 156 0.97 1.76 -10.86
N ASN A 157 1.76 1.36 -11.85
CA ASN A 157 2.52 2.30 -12.67
C ASN A 157 1.62 3.26 -13.45
N THR A 158 0.46 2.80 -13.91
CA THR A 158 -0.53 3.65 -14.60
C THR A 158 -1.18 4.63 -13.61
N LEU A 159 -1.54 4.20 -12.41
CA LEU A 159 -2.06 5.07 -11.35
C LEU A 159 -1.06 6.15 -10.93
N LEU A 160 0.22 5.81 -10.91
CA LEU A 160 1.31 6.73 -10.55
C LEU A 160 1.95 7.40 -11.78
N SER A 161 1.29 7.36 -12.95
CA SER A 161 1.76 8.04 -14.15
C SER A 161 1.39 9.54 -14.15
N ASP A 162 2.13 10.33 -14.93
CA ASP A 162 1.87 11.75 -15.14
C ASP A 162 0.43 12.06 -15.62
N ARG A 163 -0.17 11.16 -16.38
CA ARG A 163 -1.57 11.27 -16.84
C ARG A 163 -2.59 11.19 -15.70
N THR A 164 -2.27 10.45 -14.65
CA THR A 164 -3.20 10.24 -13.51
C THR A 164 -2.98 11.26 -12.40
N ILE A 165 -1.70 11.55 -12.08
CA ILE A 165 -1.32 12.38 -10.92
C ILE A 165 -0.79 13.76 -11.32
N GLY A 166 -0.81 14.09 -12.61
CA GLY A 166 -0.40 15.38 -13.14
C GLY A 166 -1.53 16.41 -13.15
N ILE A 167 -1.59 17.21 -14.20
CA ILE A 167 -2.60 18.25 -14.41
C ILE A 167 -3.89 17.62 -15.00
N PRO A 168 -5.12 18.06 -14.59
CA PRO A 168 -5.39 19.22 -13.72
C PRO A 168 -5.41 18.93 -12.23
N CYS A 169 -5.49 17.67 -11.82
CA CYS A 169 -5.69 17.28 -10.42
C CYS A 169 -4.42 16.72 -9.82
N LYS A 170 -3.84 17.42 -8.87
CA LYS A 170 -2.69 16.96 -8.09
C LYS A 170 -3.14 16.50 -6.71
N TYR A 171 -3.48 15.23 -6.60
CA TYR A 171 -3.85 14.63 -5.32
C TYR A 171 -2.62 14.46 -4.42
N ASP A 172 -2.80 14.58 -3.12
CA ASP A 172 -1.81 13.99 -2.21
C ASP A 172 -1.81 12.47 -2.39
N ILE A 173 -0.64 11.84 -2.29
CA ILE A 173 -0.45 10.43 -2.61
C ILE A 173 0.11 9.69 -1.41
N ILE A 174 -0.43 8.50 -1.13
CA ILE A 174 0.24 7.47 -0.33
C ILE A 174 0.48 6.27 -1.24
N TYR A 175 1.73 5.88 -1.40
CA TYR A 175 2.10 4.63 -2.06
C TYR A 175 2.57 3.63 -1.01
N ASP A 176 1.76 2.59 -0.74
CA ASP A 176 2.11 1.48 0.17
C ASP A 176 2.86 0.39 -0.59
N GLY A 177 4.18 0.42 -0.44
CA GLY A 177 5.09 -0.54 -1.05
C GLY A 177 6.11 -1.09 -0.06
N THR A 178 7.00 -1.97 -0.55
CA THR A 178 8.08 -2.54 0.27
C THR A 178 9.36 -1.73 0.25
N MET A 179 9.58 -0.94 -0.81
CA MET A 179 10.81 -0.16 -1.05
C MET A 179 12.09 -1.02 -1.04
N ASN A 180 12.01 -2.23 -1.63
CA ASN A 180 13.16 -3.13 -1.73
C ASN A 180 13.94 -3.01 -3.05
N SER A 181 13.60 -2.07 -3.94
CA SER A 181 14.22 -1.91 -5.25
C SER A 181 14.35 -0.44 -5.65
N THR A 182 15.56 0.05 -5.76
CA THR A 182 15.86 1.40 -6.26
C THR A 182 15.41 1.60 -7.70
N LYS A 183 15.46 0.55 -8.53
CA LYS A 183 15.03 0.60 -9.95
C LYS A 183 13.57 1.04 -10.12
N SER A 184 12.69 0.71 -9.18
CA SER A 184 11.27 1.08 -9.24
C SER A 184 11.01 2.45 -8.60
N TYR A 185 11.67 2.75 -7.49
CA TYR A 185 11.40 3.98 -6.73
C TYR A 185 12.13 5.20 -7.24
N TYR A 186 13.32 5.05 -7.81
CA TYR A 186 14.09 6.17 -8.34
C TYR A 186 13.36 6.93 -9.45
N PRO A 187 12.84 6.26 -10.50
CA PRO A 187 12.03 6.92 -11.52
C PRO A 187 10.76 7.55 -10.97
N LEU A 188 10.11 6.89 -9.98
CA LEU A 188 8.90 7.41 -9.36
C LEU A 188 9.19 8.71 -8.58
N ILE A 189 10.24 8.75 -7.76
CA ILE A 189 10.64 9.96 -7.03
C ILE A 189 10.97 11.09 -8.02
N ALA A 190 11.71 10.79 -9.08
CA ALA A 190 12.06 11.76 -10.11
C ALA A 190 10.81 12.33 -10.82
N LEU A 191 9.85 11.46 -11.18
CA LEU A 191 8.59 11.87 -11.78
C LEU A 191 7.77 12.76 -10.83
N LEU A 192 7.60 12.33 -9.59
CA LEU A 192 6.85 13.10 -8.59
C LEU A 192 7.44 14.50 -8.39
N LYS A 193 8.77 14.60 -8.25
CA LYS A 193 9.46 15.89 -8.14
C LYS A 193 9.29 16.75 -9.40
N LYS A 194 9.38 16.16 -10.57
CA LYS A 194 9.13 16.86 -11.86
C LYS A 194 7.72 17.43 -11.93
N LEU A 195 6.73 16.74 -11.35
CA LEU A 195 5.34 17.18 -11.26
C LEU A 195 5.08 18.18 -10.11
N GLY A 196 6.11 18.55 -9.34
CA GLY A 196 6.02 19.51 -8.25
C GLY A 196 5.63 18.95 -6.89
N TYR A 197 5.61 17.63 -6.73
CA TYR A 197 5.35 17.00 -5.44
C TYR A 197 6.52 17.17 -4.48
N LYS A 198 6.21 17.36 -3.20
CA LYS A 198 7.14 17.11 -2.10
C LYS A 198 7.08 15.64 -1.72
N VAL A 199 8.21 14.95 -1.85
CA VAL A 199 8.29 13.50 -1.67
C VAL A 199 8.83 13.17 -0.29
N PHE A 200 8.08 12.36 0.47
CA PHE A 200 8.46 11.89 1.80
C PHE A 200 8.53 10.36 1.82
N ILE A 201 9.56 9.84 2.50
CA ILE A 201 9.69 8.40 2.76
C ILE A 201 9.34 8.12 4.22
N VAL A 202 8.46 7.15 4.45
CA VAL A 202 8.19 6.57 5.78
C VAL A 202 8.53 5.09 5.73
N TYR A 203 9.54 4.69 6.48
CA TYR A 203 10.07 3.32 6.43
C TYR A 203 9.94 2.63 7.79
N ILE A 204 9.29 1.46 7.81
CA ILE A 204 9.17 0.63 9.02
C ILE A 204 10.35 -0.35 9.06
N ASP A 205 11.22 -0.16 10.05
CA ASP A 205 12.44 -0.93 10.28
C ASP A 205 12.38 -1.69 11.62
N LYS A 206 13.45 -2.38 11.95
CA LYS A 206 13.68 -3.08 13.23
C LYS A 206 12.70 -4.21 13.58
N VAL A 207 11.84 -4.60 12.65
CA VAL A 207 11.04 -5.81 12.84
C VAL A 207 11.91 -7.01 12.50
N ASP A 208 12.03 -7.94 13.44
CA ASP A 208 12.79 -9.17 13.27
C ASP A 208 12.23 -10.02 12.13
N GLU A 209 13.12 -10.68 11.36
CA GLU A 209 12.75 -11.46 10.18
C GLU A 209 11.84 -12.63 10.55
N GLU A 210 12.16 -13.35 11.63
CA GLU A 210 11.35 -14.47 12.09
C GLU A 210 9.97 -14.02 12.58
N VAL A 211 9.89 -12.85 13.21
CA VAL A 211 8.62 -12.23 13.57
C VAL A 211 7.79 -11.89 12.33
N VAL A 212 8.42 -11.37 11.28
CA VAL A 212 7.75 -11.07 10.01
C VAL A 212 7.25 -12.34 9.33
N LYS A 213 8.09 -13.38 9.25
CA LYS A 213 7.72 -14.70 8.70
C LYS A 213 6.52 -15.29 9.45
N LYS A 214 6.59 -15.31 10.77
CA LYS A 214 5.49 -15.78 11.62
C LYS A 214 4.19 -15.00 11.35
N ARG A 215 4.23 -13.67 11.34
CA ARG A 215 3.07 -12.83 11.05
C ARG A 215 2.50 -13.07 9.64
N ALA A 216 3.37 -13.31 8.66
CA ALA A 216 2.96 -13.64 7.29
C ALA A 216 2.23 -14.99 7.23
N LEU A 217 2.73 -16.01 7.92
CA LEU A 217 2.10 -17.33 8.01
C LEU A 217 0.78 -17.29 8.77
N GLU A 218 0.70 -16.60 9.90
CA GLU A 218 -0.54 -16.41 10.65
C GLU A 218 -1.61 -15.69 9.80
N ARG A 219 -1.20 -14.67 9.02
CA ARG A 219 -2.08 -13.98 8.08
C ARG A 219 -2.55 -14.92 6.97
N TYR A 220 -1.65 -15.76 6.40
CA TYR A 220 -2.05 -16.77 5.43
C TYR A 220 -3.05 -17.74 6.03
N LYS A 221 -2.79 -18.30 7.22
CA LYS A 221 -3.72 -19.19 7.91
C LYS A 221 -5.10 -18.55 8.08
N LYS A 222 -5.15 -17.30 8.53
CA LYS A 222 -6.38 -16.58 8.83
C LYS A 222 -7.16 -16.14 7.58
N SER A 223 -6.48 -15.53 6.60
CA SER A 223 -7.13 -14.83 5.48
C SER A 223 -6.84 -15.44 4.11
N GLY A 224 -5.94 -16.44 4.01
CA GLY A 224 -5.49 -17.00 2.73
C GLY A 224 -4.48 -16.15 2.00
N ARG A 225 -4.09 -14.98 2.53
CA ARG A 225 -3.10 -14.11 1.90
C ARG A 225 -1.70 -14.63 2.13
N PHE A 226 -1.17 -15.28 1.11
CA PHE A 226 0.15 -15.89 1.13
C PHE A 226 1.24 -14.94 0.60
N VAL A 227 2.38 -14.94 1.27
CA VAL A 227 3.62 -14.30 0.81
C VAL A 227 4.70 -15.38 0.82
N PRO A 228 5.33 -15.67 -0.33
CA PRO A 228 6.45 -16.62 -0.36
C PRO A 228 7.57 -16.17 0.58
N MET A 229 8.19 -17.09 1.29
CA MET A 229 9.26 -16.78 2.24
C MET A 229 10.44 -16.12 1.56
N ALA A 230 10.80 -16.55 0.35
CA ALA A 230 11.86 -15.94 -0.46
C ALA A 230 11.64 -14.44 -0.73
N VAL A 231 10.39 -13.96 -0.79
CA VAL A 231 10.09 -12.52 -0.91
C VAL A 231 10.44 -11.76 0.36
N ILE A 232 10.27 -12.40 1.52
CA ILE A 232 10.65 -11.84 2.81
C ILE A 232 12.18 -11.81 2.94
N ASP A 233 12.86 -12.92 2.65
CA ASP A 233 14.33 -13.05 2.68
C ASP A 233 14.99 -12.01 1.76
N ASP A 234 14.47 -11.86 0.55
CA ASP A 234 14.91 -10.86 -0.42
C ASP A 234 14.77 -9.43 0.11
N PHE A 235 13.67 -9.15 0.82
CA PHE A 235 13.49 -7.85 1.46
C PHE A 235 14.57 -7.59 2.53
N PHE A 236 14.84 -8.55 3.41
CA PHE A 236 15.86 -8.40 4.45
C PHE A 236 17.27 -8.26 3.88
N THR A 237 17.52 -8.87 2.74
CA THR A 237 18.80 -8.74 2.03
C THR A 237 18.98 -7.36 1.38
N ARG A 238 17.95 -6.79 0.74
CA ARG A 238 18.06 -5.61 -0.13
C ARG A 238 17.39 -4.34 0.40
N GLY A 239 16.36 -4.47 1.23
CA GLY A 239 15.50 -3.34 1.59
C GLY A 239 16.22 -2.19 2.27
N LYS A 240 17.17 -2.49 3.17
CA LYS A 240 17.94 -1.47 3.89
C LYS A 240 18.92 -0.73 2.98
N SER A 241 19.54 -1.41 2.01
CA SER A 241 20.38 -0.76 1.00
C SER A 241 19.54 0.17 0.13
N ALA A 242 18.38 -0.28 -0.32
CA ALA A 242 17.48 0.55 -1.11
C ALA A 242 17.04 1.82 -0.35
N LEU A 243 16.69 1.71 0.94
CA LEU A 243 16.37 2.88 1.76
C LEU A 243 17.53 3.89 1.81
N ASN A 244 18.76 3.42 2.07
CA ASN A 244 19.94 4.29 2.17
C ASN A 244 20.22 5.06 0.87
N GLU A 245 19.96 4.44 -0.28
CA GLU A 245 20.11 5.10 -1.59
C GLU A 245 18.97 6.09 -1.89
N LEU A 246 17.74 5.80 -1.44
CA LEU A 246 16.55 6.55 -1.80
C LEU A 246 16.26 7.73 -0.85
N LYS A 247 16.62 7.63 0.44
CA LYS A 247 16.30 8.66 1.44
C LYS A 247 16.84 10.04 1.08
N ASP A 248 18.04 10.10 0.47
CA ASP A 248 18.67 11.36 0.05
C ASP A 248 18.07 11.93 -1.25
N LYS A 249 17.19 11.18 -1.93
CA LYS A 249 16.47 11.63 -3.13
C LYS A 249 15.09 12.20 -2.81
N ALA A 250 14.54 11.84 -1.65
CA ALA A 250 13.30 12.42 -1.14
C ALA A 250 13.55 13.83 -0.56
N ASP A 251 12.49 14.61 -0.38
CA ASP A 251 12.57 15.91 0.30
C ASP A 251 12.66 15.74 1.81
N GLY A 252 12.10 14.64 2.33
CA GLY A 252 12.24 14.26 3.73
C GLY A 252 12.01 12.77 3.92
N TYR A 253 12.50 12.24 5.05
CA TYR A 253 12.29 10.85 5.41
C TYR A 253 12.18 10.63 6.92
N MET A 254 11.56 9.53 7.28
CA MET A 254 11.43 9.04 8.65
C MET A 254 11.55 7.53 8.66
N VAL A 255 12.44 7.01 9.51
CA VAL A 255 12.55 5.58 9.81
C VAL A 255 11.95 5.31 11.17
N VAL A 256 11.10 4.32 11.25
CA VAL A 256 10.29 4.00 12.41
C VAL A 256 10.60 2.59 12.88
N ASP A 257 10.86 2.42 14.17
CA ASP A 257 10.98 1.12 14.82
C ASP A 257 9.59 0.49 14.96
N GLY A 258 9.39 -0.64 14.28
CA GLY A 258 8.15 -1.43 14.32
C GLY A 258 8.22 -2.67 15.22
N SER A 259 9.29 -2.86 15.97
CA SER A 259 9.55 -4.10 16.74
C SER A 259 8.58 -4.32 17.90
N GLY A 260 8.22 -3.26 18.62
CA GLY A 260 7.50 -3.33 19.90
C GLY A 260 6.01 -3.03 19.84
N GLY A 261 5.43 -2.78 18.67
CA GLY A 261 4.01 -2.35 18.56
C GLY A 261 3.75 -0.88 18.93
N ASP A 262 4.64 -0.24 19.67
CA ASP A 262 4.71 1.20 19.87
C ASP A 262 5.79 1.76 18.96
N TYR A 263 5.33 2.26 17.84
CA TYR A 263 6.21 2.76 16.79
C TYR A 263 6.98 4.00 17.26
N LYS A 264 8.31 3.96 17.21
CA LYS A 264 9.18 5.08 17.59
C LYS A 264 10.01 5.53 16.40
N VAL A 265 10.12 6.84 16.21
CA VAL A 265 11.03 7.39 15.19
C VAL A 265 12.46 7.18 15.65
N ILE A 266 13.28 6.48 14.85
CA ILE A 266 14.68 6.17 15.14
C ILE A 266 15.65 6.95 14.25
N GLU A 267 15.21 7.40 13.08
CA GLU A 267 15.98 8.23 12.17
C GLU A 267 15.05 9.14 11.39
N ARG A 268 15.48 10.36 11.10
CA ARG A 268 14.78 11.30 10.20
C ARG A 268 15.76 12.28 9.59
N GLY A 269 15.41 12.79 8.41
CA GLY A 269 16.19 13.83 7.74
C GLY A 269 15.40 14.59 6.69
N GLY A 270 15.98 15.66 6.16
CA GLY A 270 15.34 16.52 5.19
C GLY A 270 14.20 17.36 5.74
N MET A 271 13.25 17.72 4.89
CA MET A 271 12.08 18.52 5.25
C MET A 271 11.15 17.75 6.19
N ARG A 272 10.46 18.48 7.05
CA ARG A 272 9.35 17.90 7.83
C ARG A 272 8.11 17.81 6.97
N LEU A 273 7.31 16.80 7.21
CA LEU A 273 6.01 16.67 6.55
C LEU A 273 5.16 17.92 6.87
N PRO A 274 4.67 18.61 5.85
CA PRO A 274 3.90 19.84 6.08
C PRO A 274 2.63 19.54 6.87
N LYS A 275 2.21 20.49 7.71
CA LYS A 275 0.88 20.44 8.33
C LYS A 275 -0.15 20.49 7.21
N ARG A 276 -0.90 19.41 7.04
CA ARG A 276 -1.90 19.32 5.99
C ARG A 276 -3.02 20.35 6.21
N ARG A 277 -3.35 21.12 5.18
CA ARG A 277 -4.62 21.83 5.12
C ARG A 277 -5.69 20.81 4.70
N ALA A 278 -6.61 20.50 5.61
CA ALA A 278 -7.82 19.76 5.22
C ALA A 278 -8.72 20.69 4.41
N TYR A 279 -9.15 20.22 3.24
CA TYR A 279 -10.12 20.92 2.39
C TYR A 279 -11.50 20.33 2.60
N SER A 280 -12.53 21.18 2.59
CA SER A 280 -13.93 20.75 2.54
C SER A 280 -14.27 20.20 1.15
N LYS A 281 -15.40 19.49 1.02
CA LYS A 281 -15.95 19.06 -0.27
C LYS A 281 -16.18 20.21 -1.28
N LEU A 282 -16.10 21.45 -0.82
CA LEU A 282 -16.22 22.67 -1.64
C LEU A 282 -14.87 23.26 -2.06
N GLY A 283 -13.75 22.57 -1.78
CA GLY A 283 -12.40 23.08 -2.09
C GLY A 283 -11.91 24.21 -1.19
N VAL A 284 -12.64 24.52 -0.12
CA VAL A 284 -12.26 25.58 0.85
C VAL A 284 -11.50 24.94 2.01
N PRO A 285 -10.35 25.51 2.46
CA PRO A 285 -9.63 25.01 3.62
C PRO A 285 -10.54 24.94 4.86
N ILE A 286 -10.62 23.79 5.51
CA ILE A 286 -11.49 23.58 6.69
C ILE A 286 -11.17 24.60 7.80
N VAL A 287 -9.90 25.00 7.92
CA VAL A 287 -9.48 26.04 8.88
C VAL A 287 -10.15 27.38 8.62
N GLU A 288 -10.48 27.72 7.38
CA GLU A 288 -11.21 28.95 7.05
C GLU A 288 -12.70 28.82 7.36
N LEU A 289 -13.30 27.65 7.11
CA LEU A 289 -14.69 27.37 7.51
C LEU A 289 -14.85 27.36 9.03
N GLU A 290 -13.89 26.78 9.76
CA GLU A 290 -13.89 26.81 11.22
C GLU A 290 -13.66 28.23 11.79
N LYS A 291 -12.89 29.08 11.13
CA LYS A 291 -12.74 30.50 11.50
C LYS A 291 -14.04 31.27 11.26
N GLN A 292 -14.71 31.04 10.14
CA GLN A 292 -15.99 31.66 9.85
C GLN A 292 -17.08 31.22 10.85
N SER A 293 -17.18 29.93 11.16
CA SER A 293 -18.14 29.41 12.13
C SER A 293 -17.85 29.88 13.57
N LYS A 294 -16.56 30.09 13.93
CA LYS A 294 -16.17 30.63 15.25
C LYS A 294 -16.38 32.14 15.37
N MET A 295 -16.30 32.88 14.27
CA MET A 295 -16.71 34.28 14.24
C MET A 295 -18.21 34.47 14.43
N GLU A 296 -19.01 33.49 13.96
CA GLU A 296 -20.46 33.48 14.12
C GLU A 296 -20.94 32.96 15.48
N SER A 297 -20.13 32.13 16.19
CA SER A 297 -20.55 31.44 17.43
C SER A 297 -19.87 31.86 18.73
N GLY A 298 -18.89 32.75 18.71
CA GLY A 298 -18.33 33.41 19.93
C GLY A 298 -17.65 32.48 20.98
N GLY A 299 -17.21 31.26 20.64
CA GLY A 299 -16.73 30.30 21.63
C GLY A 299 -15.28 29.83 21.42
N ILE A 300 -14.44 29.96 22.45
CA ILE A 300 -13.05 29.48 22.53
C ILE A 300 -13.02 28.04 22.99
N THR A 301 -12.44 27.11 22.20
CA THR A 301 -11.98 25.82 22.69
C THR A 301 -10.51 25.61 22.33
N GLN A 302 -9.69 25.36 23.35
CA GLN A 302 -8.29 24.97 23.21
C GLN A 302 -8.22 23.57 22.60
N ASN A 303 -7.66 23.44 21.40
CA ASN A 303 -7.32 22.16 20.80
C ASN A 303 -5.86 21.81 21.12
N SER A 304 -5.66 20.87 22.05
CA SER A 304 -4.37 20.19 22.19
C SER A 304 -4.11 19.36 20.93
N THR A 305 -2.96 19.52 20.33
CA THR A 305 -2.51 18.70 19.19
C THR A 305 -2.35 17.27 19.70
N PRO A 306 -3.01 16.27 19.09
CA PRO A 306 -2.86 14.87 19.52
C PRO A 306 -1.39 14.41 19.46
N ASP A 307 -0.95 13.60 20.42
CA ASP A 307 0.45 13.14 20.58
C ASP A 307 1.08 12.53 19.31
N TYR A 308 0.28 11.83 18.49
CA TYR A 308 0.76 11.27 17.23
C TYR A 308 1.14 12.33 16.17
N LEU A 309 0.53 13.51 16.21
CA LEU A 309 0.91 14.63 15.33
C LEU A 309 2.26 15.22 15.72
N GLN A 310 2.65 15.12 16.98
CA GLN A 310 3.97 15.56 17.44
C GLN A 310 5.08 14.67 16.86
N MET A 311 4.84 13.40 16.66
CA MET A 311 5.76 12.47 16.00
C MET A 311 6.15 12.93 14.58
N PHE A 312 5.18 13.42 13.80
CA PHE A 312 5.40 13.91 12.43
C PHE A 312 5.89 15.35 12.38
N LEU A 313 5.51 16.18 13.35
CA LEU A 313 5.83 17.60 13.37
C LEU A 313 7.11 17.93 14.14
N GLY A 314 7.64 16.97 14.90
CA GLY A 314 8.97 17.06 15.54
C GLY A 314 9.08 18.14 16.59
N LYS A 315 8.17 18.17 17.57
CA LYS A 315 8.41 18.80 18.87
C LYS A 315 9.12 17.82 19.79
#